data_731816e258c3feb35d16dd4760980d98
#
_entry.id   731816e258c3feb35d16dd4760980d98
#
_cell.length_a   1.000
_cell.length_b   1.000
_cell.length_c   1.000
_cell.angle_alpha   90.00
_cell.angle_beta   90.00
_cell.angle_gamma   90.00
#
_symmetry.space_group_name_H-M   'P 1'
#
loop_
_entity.id
_entity.type
_entity.pdbx_description
1 polymer ?
#
loop_
_entity_poly.entity_id
_entity_poly.type
_entity_poly.pdbx_seq_one_letter_code
_entity_poly.pdbx_strand_id
1 'polypeptide(L)'
;MPKITIRPAGEGDIPAVVALYRQLDQALVDLQPEFFCVAPREDEFVRQAVKAADADYLLAEEDGAVVGFALVNYAGWTPEFSCVLPHRYACLADLVVDEAHRQQGIGSTLLGAAKRWARDRRLEYLELSVLSQNAPAIAL
;
A
#
# COMPACT_ATOMS: atom_id res chain seq x y z
N MET A 1 2.19 24.62 -7.38
CA MET A 1 2.51 23.20 -7.12
C MET A 1 1.35 22.52 -6.42
N PRO A 2 0.87 21.41 -6.92
CA PRO A 2 -0.15 20.66 -6.21
C PRO A 2 0.40 20.21 -4.85
N LYS A 3 -0.41 20.31 -3.84
CA LYS A 3 -0.02 19.90 -2.50
C LYS A 3 -0.57 18.49 -2.22
N ILE A 4 0.32 17.56 -1.92
CA ILE A 4 -0.03 16.21 -1.53
C ILE A 4 -0.10 16.11 -0.01
N THR A 5 -1.25 15.65 0.50
CA THR A 5 -1.42 15.34 1.92
C THR A 5 -1.63 13.85 2.10
N ILE A 6 -1.11 13.31 3.20
CA ILE A 6 -1.25 11.90 3.53
C ILE A 6 -2.13 11.78 4.77
N ARG A 7 -3.14 10.91 4.69
CA ARG A 7 -4.03 10.63 5.83
C ARG A 7 -4.53 9.19 5.80
N PRO A 8 -4.94 8.62 6.94
CA PRO A 8 -5.60 7.32 6.95
C PRO A 8 -6.96 7.38 6.26
N ALA A 9 -7.36 6.27 5.63
CA ALA A 9 -8.67 6.15 5.00
C ALA A 9 -9.77 5.98 6.05
N GLY A 10 -10.93 6.57 5.75
CA GLY A 10 -12.16 6.34 6.47
C GLY A 10 -13.17 5.59 5.61
N GLU A 11 -14.35 5.37 6.16
CA GLU A 11 -15.44 4.63 5.48
C GLU A 11 -15.82 5.26 4.13
N GLY A 12 -15.82 6.59 4.05
CA GLY A 12 -16.18 7.30 2.82
C GLY A 12 -15.16 7.19 1.70
N ASP A 13 -13.96 6.69 1.99
CA ASP A 13 -12.88 6.55 1.00
C ASP A 13 -12.88 5.20 0.29
N ILE A 14 -13.71 4.26 0.71
CA ILE A 14 -13.73 2.90 0.16
C ILE A 14 -13.90 2.90 -1.37
N PRO A 15 -14.84 3.66 -1.96
CA PRO A 15 -14.98 3.67 -3.42
C PRO A 15 -13.71 4.10 -4.16
N ALA A 16 -12.98 5.09 -3.64
CA ALA A 16 -11.74 5.56 -4.24
C ALA A 16 -10.64 4.50 -4.18
N VAL A 17 -10.53 3.79 -3.06
CA VAL A 17 -9.55 2.70 -2.89
C VAL A 17 -9.87 1.55 -3.84
N VAL A 18 -11.14 1.15 -3.94
CA VAL A 18 -11.58 0.09 -4.86
C VAL A 18 -11.26 0.45 -6.30
N ALA A 19 -11.50 1.70 -6.70
CA ALA A 19 -11.18 2.17 -8.05
C ALA A 19 -9.68 2.10 -8.35
N LEU A 20 -8.84 2.43 -7.38
CA LEU A 20 -7.38 2.36 -7.53
C LEU A 20 -6.88 0.91 -7.62
N TYR A 21 -7.54 -0.04 -6.95
CA TYR A 21 -7.18 -1.45 -7.08
C TYR A 21 -7.29 -1.96 -8.51
N ARG A 22 -8.22 -1.45 -9.30
CA ARG A 22 -8.33 -1.83 -10.72
C ARG A 22 -7.08 -1.45 -11.50
N GLN A 23 -6.51 -0.29 -11.20
CA GLN A 23 -5.27 0.15 -11.82
C GLN A 23 -4.08 -0.71 -11.40
N LEU A 24 -4.03 -1.12 -10.12
CA LEU A 24 -3.00 -2.03 -9.63
C LEU A 24 -3.08 -3.37 -10.35
N ASP A 25 -4.28 -3.95 -10.43
CA ASP A 25 -4.49 -5.22 -11.12
C ASP A 25 -4.07 -5.14 -12.59
N GLN A 26 -4.44 -4.05 -13.26
CA GLN A 26 -4.06 -3.86 -14.66
C GLN A 26 -2.53 -3.77 -14.83
N ALA A 27 -1.86 -3.07 -13.92
CA ALA A 27 -0.40 -2.99 -13.95
C ALA A 27 0.25 -4.37 -13.76
N LEU A 28 -0.30 -5.21 -12.88
CA LEU A 28 0.20 -6.57 -12.69
C LEU A 28 -0.05 -7.44 -13.92
N VAL A 29 -1.22 -7.32 -14.55
CA VAL A 29 -1.53 -8.02 -15.79
C VAL A 29 -0.57 -7.61 -16.91
N ASP A 30 -0.27 -6.32 -17.02
CA ASP A 30 0.66 -5.82 -18.04
C ASP A 30 2.07 -6.38 -17.85
N LEU A 31 2.49 -6.62 -16.61
CA LEU A 31 3.80 -7.17 -16.30
C LEU A 31 3.86 -8.69 -16.44
N GLN A 32 2.84 -9.39 -15.95
CA GLN A 32 2.80 -10.85 -15.92
C GLN A 32 1.38 -11.37 -16.19
N PRO A 33 0.91 -11.32 -17.45
CA PRO A 33 -0.47 -11.72 -17.79
C PRO A 33 -0.77 -13.19 -17.54
N GLU A 34 0.27 -14.02 -17.42
CA GLU A 34 0.13 -15.46 -17.16
C GLU A 34 -0.30 -15.73 -15.71
N PHE A 35 -0.07 -14.79 -14.79
CA PHE A 35 -0.30 -14.99 -13.36
C PHE A 35 -1.36 -14.09 -12.76
N PHE A 36 -1.77 -13.03 -13.45
CA PHE A 36 -2.68 -12.03 -12.90
C PHE A 36 -3.87 -11.76 -13.81
N CYS A 37 -4.97 -11.37 -13.21
CA CYS A 37 -6.15 -10.88 -13.91
C CYS A 37 -6.71 -9.67 -13.17
N VAL A 38 -7.45 -8.82 -13.86
CA VAL A 38 -8.21 -7.75 -13.21
C VAL A 38 -9.44 -8.37 -12.56
N ALA A 39 -9.56 -8.21 -11.24
CA ALA A 39 -10.70 -8.73 -10.48
C ALA A 39 -11.25 -7.63 -9.58
N PRO A 40 -12.59 -7.52 -9.47
CA PRO A 40 -13.18 -6.51 -8.59
C PRO A 40 -12.84 -6.83 -7.13
N ARG A 41 -12.50 -5.77 -6.38
CA ARG A 41 -12.41 -5.85 -4.91
C ARG A 41 -13.76 -5.52 -4.33
N GLU A 42 -14.23 -6.34 -3.40
CA GLU A 42 -15.45 -6.03 -2.68
C GLU A 42 -15.21 -4.95 -1.64
N ASP A 43 -16.19 -4.11 -1.41
CA ASP A 43 -16.10 -3.03 -0.41
C ASP A 43 -15.74 -3.59 0.96
N GLU A 44 -16.24 -4.76 1.32
CA GLU A 44 -15.97 -5.38 2.61
C GLU A 44 -14.49 -5.74 2.78
N PHE A 45 -13.81 -6.14 1.73
CA PHE A 45 -12.38 -6.39 1.76
C PHE A 45 -11.61 -5.14 2.23
N VAL A 46 -11.96 -3.99 1.66
CA VAL A 46 -11.32 -2.71 2.03
C VAL A 46 -11.77 -2.26 3.42
N ARG A 47 -13.05 -2.43 3.72
CA ARG A 47 -13.62 -2.01 5.01
C ARG A 47 -12.96 -2.71 6.19
N GLN A 48 -12.64 -4.00 6.07
CA GLN A 48 -11.96 -4.73 7.12
C GLN A 48 -10.61 -4.08 7.48
N ALA A 49 -9.82 -3.70 6.49
CA ALA A 49 -8.55 -3.03 6.74
C ALA A 49 -8.73 -1.61 7.29
N VAL A 50 -9.75 -0.89 6.83
CA VAL A 50 -10.07 0.46 7.34
C VAL A 50 -10.41 0.41 8.83
N LYS A 51 -11.10 -0.63 9.27
CA LYS A 51 -11.53 -0.79 10.67
C LYS A 51 -10.51 -1.50 11.55
N ALA A 52 -9.48 -2.11 10.97
CA ALA A 52 -8.52 -2.89 11.73
C ALA A 52 -7.64 -1.98 12.59
N ALA A 53 -7.32 -2.46 13.80
CA ALA A 53 -6.43 -1.73 14.71
C ALA A 53 -4.95 -1.82 14.28
N ASP A 54 -4.61 -2.81 13.48
CA ASP A 54 -3.24 -3.14 13.10
C ASP A 54 -2.94 -2.91 11.61
N ALA A 55 -3.81 -2.18 10.92
CA ALA A 55 -3.63 -1.85 9.51
C ALA A 55 -4.22 -0.48 9.19
N ASP A 56 -3.67 0.15 8.16
CA ASP A 56 -4.19 1.41 7.61
C ASP A 56 -3.99 1.43 6.10
N TYR A 57 -5.00 1.99 5.40
CA TYR A 57 -4.79 2.55 4.08
C TYR A 57 -4.34 4.00 4.27
N LEU A 58 -3.11 4.29 3.91
CA LEU A 58 -2.60 5.66 3.90
C LEU A 58 -2.91 6.25 2.53
N LEU A 59 -3.73 7.30 2.51
CA LEU A 59 -4.18 7.92 1.26
C LEU A 59 -3.33 9.13 0.93
N ALA A 60 -2.99 9.28 -0.34
CA ALA A 60 -2.44 10.51 -0.87
C ALA A 60 -3.58 11.31 -1.50
N GLU A 61 -3.75 12.54 -1.06
CA GLU A 61 -4.74 13.47 -1.61
C GLU A 61 -4.05 14.64 -2.28
N GLU A 62 -4.59 15.02 -3.43
CA GLU A 62 -4.23 16.24 -4.16
C GLU A 62 -5.51 17.04 -4.39
N ASP A 63 -5.58 18.23 -3.81
CA ASP A 63 -6.76 19.13 -3.93
C ASP A 63 -8.09 18.43 -3.57
N GLY A 64 -8.06 17.61 -2.53
CA GLY A 64 -9.24 16.90 -2.05
C GLY A 64 -9.57 15.59 -2.78
N ALA A 65 -8.82 15.24 -3.82
CA ALA A 65 -9.01 14.00 -4.55
C ALA A 65 -7.98 12.95 -4.12
N VAL A 66 -8.42 11.72 -3.93
CA VAL A 66 -7.53 10.60 -3.61
C VAL A 66 -6.81 10.17 -4.89
N VAL A 67 -5.49 10.27 -4.90
CA VAL A 67 -4.65 9.98 -6.07
C VAL A 67 -3.71 8.81 -5.87
N GLY A 68 -3.74 8.18 -4.70
CA GLY A 68 -2.94 7.00 -4.43
C GLY A 68 -3.17 6.48 -3.02
N PHE A 69 -2.69 5.27 -2.76
CA PHE A 69 -2.73 4.71 -1.41
C PHE A 69 -1.58 3.75 -1.16
N ALA A 70 -1.29 3.55 0.11
CA ALA A 70 -0.43 2.48 0.61
C ALA A 70 -1.21 1.70 1.66
N LEU A 71 -1.31 0.39 1.50
CA LEU A 71 -1.84 -0.49 2.54
C LEU A 71 -0.68 -0.99 3.37
N VAL A 72 -0.66 -0.63 4.64
CA VAL A 72 0.37 -1.03 5.59
C VAL A 72 -0.26 -1.74 6.77
N ASN A 73 0.36 -2.83 7.23
CA ASN A 73 -0.16 -3.58 8.36
C ASN A 73 0.97 -4.10 9.24
N TYR A 74 0.62 -4.34 10.49
CA TYR A 74 1.49 -5.04 11.44
C TYR A 74 1.62 -6.50 11.04
N ALA A 75 2.83 -7.02 11.13
CA ALA A 75 3.11 -8.43 10.96
C ALA A 75 3.98 -8.90 12.12
N GLY A 76 3.50 -9.90 12.83
CA GLY A 76 4.28 -10.59 13.86
C GLY A 76 4.69 -11.94 13.33
N TRP A 77 5.93 -12.31 13.56
CA TRP A 77 6.44 -13.59 13.11
C TRP A 77 7.07 -14.34 14.26
N THR A 78 6.52 -15.53 14.55
CA THR A 78 7.10 -16.46 15.51
C THR A 78 7.71 -17.60 14.70
N PRO A 79 9.04 -17.74 14.69
CA PRO A 79 9.69 -18.72 13.84
C PRO A 79 9.45 -20.14 14.33
N GLU A 80 9.41 -21.09 13.39
CA GLU A 80 9.30 -22.51 13.67
C GLU A 80 10.63 -23.08 14.18
N PHE A 81 11.74 -22.43 13.87
CA PHE A 81 13.07 -22.89 14.25
C PHE A 81 13.58 -22.10 15.46
N SER A 82 14.09 -22.82 16.44
CA SER A 82 14.57 -22.21 17.69
C SER A 82 15.76 -21.26 17.52
N CYS A 83 16.46 -21.34 16.39
CA CYS A 83 17.59 -20.45 16.09
C CYS A 83 17.18 -19.08 15.56
N VAL A 84 15.88 -18.86 15.28
CA VAL A 84 15.39 -17.61 14.75
C VAL A 84 14.60 -16.88 15.84
N LEU A 85 14.95 -15.62 16.08
CA LEU A 85 14.30 -14.80 17.08
C LEU A 85 12.98 -14.24 16.55
N PRO A 86 11.94 -14.12 17.39
CA PRO A 86 10.69 -13.49 17.00
C PRO A 86 10.90 -12.03 16.56
N HIS A 87 10.19 -11.60 15.52
CA HIS A 87 10.26 -10.25 14.99
C HIS A 87 8.89 -9.60 14.95
N ARG A 88 8.87 -8.28 15.12
CA ARG A 88 7.70 -7.44 14.94
C ARG A 88 8.03 -6.43 13.84
N TYR A 89 7.27 -6.47 12.76
CA TYR A 89 7.55 -5.62 11.61
C TYR A 89 6.27 -5.18 10.92
N ALA A 90 6.39 -4.19 10.06
CA ALA A 90 5.30 -3.73 9.19
C ALA A 90 5.44 -4.34 7.81
N CYS A 91 4.32 -4.59 7.17
CA CYS A 91 4.27 -5.02 5.79
C CYS A 91 3.58 -3.95 4.95
N LEU A 92 4.24 -3.50 3.88
CA LEU A 92 3.59 -2.69 2.85
C LEU A 92 2.99 -3.68 1.85
N ALA A 93 1.68 -3.90 1.99
CA ALA A 93 0.98 -4.92 1.21
C ALA A 93 0.68 -4.45 -0.21
N ASP A 94 0.22 -3.21 -0.35
CA ASP A 94 -0.15 -2.64 -1.65
C ASP A 94 0.29 -1.18 -1.71
N LEU A 95 0.73 -0.74 -2.89
CA LEU A 95 1.08 0.64 -3.16
C LEU A 95 0.60 0.98 -4.57
N VAL A 96 -0.29 1.95 -4.67
CA VAL A 96 -0.89 2.36 -5.96
C VAL A 96 -0.87 3.86 -6.06
N VAL A 97 -0.47 4.37 -7.23
CA VAL A 97 -0.63 5.78 -7.60
C VAL A 97 -1.47 5.83 -8.86
N ASP A 98 -2.49 6.70 -8.87
CA ASP A 98 -3.34 6.92 -10.04
C ASP A 98 -2.47 7.20 -11.27
N GLU A 99 -2.79 6.55 -12.40
CA GLU A 99 -1.94 6.61 -13.59
C GLU A 99 -1.73 8.03 -14.12
N ALA A 100 -2.73 8.91 -13.98
CA ALA A 100 -2.63 10.30 -14.39
C ALA A 100 -1.73 11.14 -13.48
N HIS A 101 -1.34 10.61 -12.32
CA HIS A 101 -0.56 11.31 -11.30
C HIS A 101 0.80 10.67 -11.04
N ARG A 102 1.22 9.71 -11.88
CA ARG A 102 2.55 9.07 -11.75
C ARG A 102 3.68 10.01 -12.10
N GLN A 103 4.90 9.66 -11.68
CA GLN A 103 6.12 10.43 -11.92
C GLN A 103 6.10 11.83 -11.27
N GLN A 104 5.33 11.99 -10.18
CA GLN A 104 5.27 13.22 -9.40
C GLN A 104 5.78 13.04 -7.96
N GLY A 105 6.41 11.91 -7.68
CA GLY A 105 6.95 11.63 -6.34
C GLY A 105 5.91 11.14 -5.33
N ILE A 106 4.68 10.86 -5.73
CA ILE A 106 3.61 10.43 -4.83
C ILE A 106 3.92 9.06 -4.24
N GLY A 107 4.42 8.12 -5.05
CA GLY A 107 4.82 6.80 -4.58
C GLY A 107 5.88 6.86 -3.50
N SER A 108 6.90 7.69 -3.69
CA SER A 108 7.95 7.91 -2.68
C SER A 108 7.40 8.54 -1.40
N THR A 109 6.45 9.47 -1.53
CA THR A 109 5.79 10.09 -0.39
C THR A 109 4.97 9.07 0.40
N LEU A 110 4.23 8.20 -0.29
CA LEU A 110 3.48 7.12 0.34
C LEU A 110 4.40 6.10 1.02
N LEU A 111 5.50 5.73 0.39
CA LEU A 111 6.48 4.83 0.98
C LEU A 111 7.10 5.44 2.24
N GLY A 112 7.42 6.75 2.20
CA GLY A 112 7.90 7.48 3.37
C GLY A 112 6.88 7.49 4.52
N ALA A 113 5.60 7.63 4.19
CA ALA A 113 4.52 7.57 5.18
C ALA A 113 4.40 6.17 5.80
N ALA A 114 4.56 5.11 5.00
CA ALA A 114 4.57 3.75 5.50
C ALA A 114 5.75 3.50 6.45
N LYS A 115 6.92 4.03 6.15
CA LYS A 115 8.08 3.95 7.02
C LYS A 115 7.83 4.66 8.37
N ARG A 116 7.21 5.84 8.33
CA ARG A 116 6.83 6.56 9.56
C ARG A 116 5.78 5.79 10.35
N TRP A 117 4.82 5.19 9.68
CA TRP A 117 3.79 4.35 10.32
C TRP A 117 4.44 3.22 11.14
N ALA A 118 5.42 2.54 10.56
CA ALA A 118 6.17 1.48 11.24
C ALA A 118 7.00 2.03 12.41
N ARG A 119 7.68 3.16 12.21
CA ARG A 119 8.50 3.79 13.23
C ARG A 119 7.68 4.26 14.43
N ASP A 120 6.51 4.85 14.18
CA ASP A 120 5.62 5.33 15.23
C ASP A 120 5.10 4.20 16.12
N ARG A 121 5.02 2.99 15.56
CA ARG A 121 4.59 1.79 16.28
C ARG A 121 5.75 0.98 16.83
N ARG A 122 6.97 1.49 16.71
CA ARG A 122 8.21 0.87 17.19
C ARG A 122 8.42 -0.53 16.61
N LEU A 123 8.09 -0.70 15.34
CA LEU A 123 8.34 -1.93 14.59
C LEU A 123 9.77 -1.95 14.07
N GLU A 124 10.35 -3.13 13.96
CA GLU A 124 11.78 -3.28 13.67
C GLU A 124 12.13 -2.89 12.23
N TYR A 125 11.26 -3.20 11.28
CA TYR A 125 11.48 -2.87 9.87
C TYR A 125 10.16 -2.85 9.09
N LEU A 126 10.24 -2.38 7.86
CA LEU A 126 9.15 -2.42 6.88
C LEU A 126 9.56 -3.38 5.77
N GLU A 127 8.72 -4.36 5.49
CA GLU A 127 8.92 -5.34 4.43
C GLU A 127 7.95 -5.08 3.29
N LEU A 128 8.42 -5.30 2.06
CA LEU A 128 7.56 -5.28 0.88
C LEU A 128 8.12 -6.22 -0.17
N SER A 129 7.24 -6.65 -1.07
CA SER A 129 7.61 -7.46 -2.23
C SER A 129 7.29 -6.69 -3.50
N VAL A 130 8.11 -6.87 -4.52
CA VAL A 130 7.93 -6.23 -5.81
C VAL A 130 8.32 -7.20 -6.93
N LEU A 131 7.58 -7.15 -8.04
CA LEU A 131 7.94 -7.95 -9.21
C LEU A 131 9.23 -7.44 -9.82
N SER A 132 10.13 -8.35 -10.18
CA SER A 132 11.44 -7.98 -10.72
C SER A 132 11.35 -7.19 -12.03
N GLN A 133 10.25 -7.31 -12.76
CA GLN A 133 10.00 -6.56 -13.99
C GLN A 133 9.49 -5.13 -13.72
N ASN A 134 9.15 -4.81 -12.49
CA ASN A 134 8.60 -3.50 -12.15
C ASN A 134 9.71 -2.52 -11.78
N ALA A 135 10.43 -2.03 -12.80
CA ALA A 135 11.55 -1.12 -12.60
C ALA A 135 11.16 0.21 -11.91
N PRO A 136 10.03 0.85 -12.25
CA PRO A 136 9.64 2.08 -11.54
C PRO A 136 9.42 1.88 -10.05
N ALA A 137 8.83 0.76 -9.63
CA ALA A 137 8.62 0.47 -8.22
C ALA A 137 9.94 0.17 -7.50
N ILE A 138 10.84 -0.56 -8.15
CA ILE A 138 12.16 -0.88 -7.58
C ILE A 138 12.97 0.39 -7.34
N ALA A 139 12.79 1.41 -8.16
CA ALA A 139 13.52 2.67 -8.08
C ALA A 139 13.03 3.62 -6.95
N LEU A 140 11.94 3.30 -6.28
CA LEU A 140 11.39 4.16 -5.21
C LEU A 140 12.32 4.30 -4.00
#